data_2d3c370f9ce2d5fc0d7a2a9e2886891b
#
_entry.id   2d3c370f9ce2d5fc0d7a2a9e2886891b
#
_cell.length_a   1.000
_cell.length_b   1.000
_cell.length_c   1.000
_cell.angle_alpha   90.00
_cell.angle_beta   90.00
_cell.angle_gamma   90.00
#
_symmetry.space_group_name_H-M   'P 1'
#
loop_
_entity.id
_entity.type
_entity.pdbx_description
1 polymer ?
#
loop_
_entity_poly.entity_id
_entity_poly.type
_entity_poly.pdbx_seq_one_letter_code
_entity_poly.pdbx_strand_id
1 'polypeptide(L)'
;MKKPVAVIILNWNGEKLLSVFLPSIVRFTPGDIADVIVADNGSTDGSLKLLAERFPMVKRLEFSENLGFAGGYNRAIAETGYQYTVLLNSDVAAKSDWLTPLYRFMESNPQAGACQPKLLSYADPSKFEYAGGAGGYIDRHGYPYCRGRIFGSVETDRGQYDDTVEADWATGAALMVRTEVYERCGGLDAGFFAHMEEIDLCWRMRLCGFKIYAVGNAAVYHLGGGSLPASNPRKTYLNFRNNLLMLRKNLPAKGRRKALFVRRLLDTVAWAKFMAGADFANAGAVLRAHNDYRSMAADGPFAATVNPLAGRPDILVSYYLRGIKEFSRLPKPLF
;
A
#
# COMPACT_ATOMS: atom_id res chain seq x y z
N MET A 1 -9.31 -18.76 23.82
CA MET A 1 -8.42 -17.60 23.83
C MET A 1 -8.71 -16.75 22.60
N LYS A 2 -8.56 -15.43 22.68
CA LYS A 2 -8.69 -14.54 21.51
C LYS A 2 -7.52 -14.82 20.56
N LYS A 3 -7.79 -14.97 19.25
CA LYS A 3 -6.75 -15.16 18.26
C LYS A 3 -5.87 -13.90 18.16
N PRO A 4 -4.58 -14.01 17.84
CA PRO A 4 -3.68 -12.86 17.80
C PRO A 4 -3.92 -11.94 16.59
N VAL A 5 -4.45 -12.45 15.47
CA VAL A 5 -4.52 -11.72 14.19
C VAL A 5 -5.98 -11.49 13.75
N ALA A 6 -6.28 -10.27 13.30
CA ALA A 6 -7.45 -9.98 12.46
C ALA A 6 -7.02 -9.82 11.00
N VAL A 7 -7.62 -10.55 10.09
CA VAL A 7 -7.53 -10.30 8.64
C VAL A 7 -8.78 -9.49 8.26
N ILE A 8 -8.62 -8.19 8.08
CA ILE A 8 -9.72 -7.26 7.79
C ILE A 8 -9.77 -6.99 6.29
N ILE A 9 -10.91 -7.28 5.69
CA ILE A 9 -11.23 -6.97 4.30
C ILE A 9 -12.24 -5.83 4.31
N LEU A 10 -11.84 -4.64 3.85
CA LEU A 10 -12.76 -3.52 3.69
C LEU A 10 -13.57 -3.71 2.41
N ASN A 11 -14.89 -3.74 2.52
CA ASN A 11 -15.81 -3.94 1.41
C ASN A 11 -16.72 -2.73 1.21
N TRP A 12 -16.87 -2.30 -0.04
CA TRP A 12 -17.89 -1.35 -0.46
C TRP A 12 -18.40 -1.70 -1.85
N ASN A 13 -19.66 -2.17 -1.92
CA ASN A 13 -20.31 -2.63 -3.15
C ASN A 13 -19.45 -3.66 -3.90
N GLY A 14 -18.85 -4.60 -3.15
CA GLY A 14 -17.90 -5.58 -3.65
C GLY A 14 -18.43 -7.01 -3.71
N GLU A 15 -19.74 -7.23 -3.84
CA GLU A 15 -20.36 -8.58 -3.90
C GLU A 15 -19.63 -9.52 -4.85
N LYS A 16 -19.33 -9.05 -6.06
CA LYS A 16 -18.64 -9.84 -7.08
C LYS A 16 -17.22 -10.21 -6.67
N LEU A 17 -16.46 -9.26 -6.09
CA LEU A 17 -15.11 -9.49 -5.62
C LEU A 17 -15.10 -10.46 -4.44
N LEU A 18 -15.95 -10.26 -3.45
CA LEU A 18 -16.10 -11.16 -2.31
C LEU A 18 -16.47 -12.58 -2.78
N SER A 19 -17.38 -12.72 -3.74
CA SER A 19 -17.79 -14.04 -4.24
C SER A 19 -16.65 -14.83 -4.88
N VAL A 20 -15.68 -14.15 -5.50
CA VAL A 20 -14.54 -14.74 -6.21
C VAL A 20 -13.35 -14.97 -5.27
N PHE A 21 -12.98 -13.97 -4.47
CA PHE A 21 -11.70 -13.95 -3.76
C PHE A 21 -11.78 -14.46 -2.31
N LEU A 22 -12.86 -14.15 -1.60
CA LEU A 22 -13.05 -14.52 -0.19
C LEU A 22 -12.93 -16.04 0.08
N PRO A 23 -13.43 -16.95 -0.78
CA PRO A 23 -13.28 -18.39 -0.56
C PRO A 23 -11.84 -18.83 -0.35
N SER A 24 -10.90 -18.30 -1.15
CA SER A 24 -9.49 -18.64 -1.03
C SER A 24 -8.86 -18.10 0.24
N ILE A 25 -9.23 -16.87 0.65
CA ILE A 25 -8.74 -16.26 1.90
C ILE A 25 -9.23 -17.06 3.10
N VAL A 26 -10.50 -17.41 3.16
CA VAL A 26 -11.05 -18.24 4.25
C VAL A 26 -10.38 -19.61 4.31
N ARG A 27 -10.13 -20.24 3.15
CA ARG A 27 -9.51 -21.56 3.05
C ARG A 27 -8.06 -21.59 3.53
N PHE A 28 -7.27 -20.57 3.17
CA PHE A 28 -5.81 -20.55 3.38
C PHE A 28 -5.36 -19.62 4.50
N THR A 29 -6.29 -19.08 5.29
CA THR A 29 -5.98 -18.36 6.52
C THR A 29 -6.12 -19.32 7.71
N PRO A 30 -5.03 -19.60 8.47
CA PRO A 30 -5.07 -20.53 9.59
C PRO A 30 -6.06 -20.07 10.68
N GLY A 31 -7.05 -20.90 10.93
CA GLY A 31 -8.16 -20.59 11.84
C GLY A 31 -7.81 -20.58 13.32
N ASP A 32 -6.66 -21.09 13.72
CA ASP A 32 -6.10 -21.01 15.07
C ASP A 32 -5.35 -19.67 15.32
N ILE A 33 -4.82 -19.05 14.27
CA ILE A 33 -4.04 -17.80 14.33
C ILE A 33 -4.95 -16.59 14.12
N ALA A 34 -5.88 -16.64 13.14
CA ALA A 34 -6.60 -15.45 12.71
C ALA A 34 -8.12 -15.61 12.61
N ASP A 35 -8.80 -14.50 12.78
CA ASP A 35 -10.17 -14.30 12.36
C ASP A 35 -10.20 -13.51 11.04
N VAL A 36 -10.98 -13.99 10.07
CA VAL A 36 -11.31 -13.23 8.87
C VAL A 36 -12.54 -12.36 9.16
N ILE A 37 -12.41 -11.07 8.90
CA ILE A 37 -13.42 -10.05 9.19
C ILE A 37 -13.67 -9.27 7.90
N VAL A 38 -14.93 -9.18 7.47
CA VAL A 38 -15.32 -8.23 6.43
C VAL A 38 -15.92 -7.00 7.10
N ALA A 39 -15.27 -5.86 6.91
CA ALA A 39 -15.78 -4.56 7.32
C ALA A 39 -16.56 -3.97 6.12
N ASP A 40 -17.87 -4.06 6.18
CA ASP A 40 -18.75 -3.48 5.17
C ASP A 40 -18.89 -1.98 5.39
N ASN A 41 -18.43 -1.21 4.42
CA ASN A 41 -18.32 0.25 4.46
C ASN A 41 -19.57 0.93 3.87
N GLY A 42 -20.76 0.48 4.30
CA GLY A 42 -22.04 1.02 3.85
C GLY A 42 -22.41 0.57 2.43
N SER A 43 -22.30 -0.72 2.14
CA SER A 43 -22.70 -1.27 0.84
C SER A 43 -24.21 -1.26 0.63
N THR A 44 -24.62 -1.07 -0.61
CA THR A 44 -26.02 -1.09 -1.06
C THR A 44 -26.32 -2.25 -2.02
N ASP A 45 -25.30 -3.07 -2.34
CA ASP A 45 -25.43 -4.27 -3.19
C ASP A 45 -25.75 -5.53 -2.36
N GLY A 46 -25.60 -6.71 -2.96
CA GLY A 46 -25.82 -7.99 -2.29
C GLY A 46 -24.70 -8.47 -1.37
N SER A 47 -23.68 -7.66 -1.06
CA SER A 47 -22.51 -8.04 -0.25
C SER A 47 -22.88 -8.65 1.11
N LEU A 48 -23.75 -8.00 1.88
CA LEU A 48 -24.15 -8.47 3.20
C LEU A 48 -24.96 -9.77 3.13
N LYS A 49 -25.84 -9.91 2.12
CA LYS A 49 -26.59 -11.15 1.88
C LYS A 49 -25.66 -12.28 1.52
N LEU A 50 -24.72 -12.06 0.61
CA LEU A 50 -23.68 -13.03 0.23
C LEU A 50 -22.92 -13.54 1.45
N LEU A 51 -22.48 -12.64 2.32
CA LEU A 51 -21.74 -12.99 3.53
C LEU A 51 -22.59 -13.83 4.50
N ALA A 52 -23.87 -13.46 4.69
CA ALA A 52 -24.77 -14.17 5.57
C ALA A 52 -25.03 -15.61 5.09
N GLU A 53 -25.24 -15.79 3.79
CA GLU A 53 -25.65 -17.06 3.21
C GLU A 53 -24.46 -18.01 2.93
N ARG A 54 -23.33 -17.47 2.45
CA ARG A 54 -22.21 -18.31 1.99
C ARG A 54 -21.01 -18.33 2.93
N PHE A 55 -20.87 -17.34 3.81
CA PHE A 55 -19.69 -17.20 4.68
C PHE A 55 -20.09 -16.92 6.15
N PRO A 56 -20.96 -17.73 6.77
CA PRO A 56 -21.44 -17.47 8.14
C PRO A 56 -20.32 -17.51 9.20
N MET A 57 -19.15 -18.13 8.88
CA MET A 57 -17.98 -18.16 9.76
C MET A 57 -17.15 -16.86 9.70
N VAL A 58 -17.34 -16.02 8.70
CA VAL A 58 -16.64 -14.73 8.55
C VAL A 58 -17.31 -13.71 9.46
N LYS A 59 -16.51 -13.05 10.30
CA LYS A 59 -17.00 -11.96 11.14
C LYS A 59 -17.34 -10.75 10.28
N ARG A 60 -18.37 -10.01 10.68
CA ARG A 60 -18.83 -8.81 9.98
C ARG A 60 -18.80 -7.61 10.89
N LEU A 61 -18.32 -6.49 10.35
CA LEU A 61 -18.53 -5.15 10.86
C LEU A 61 -19.34 -4.39 9.81
N GLU A 62 -20.43 -3.75 10.23
CA GLU A 62 -21.34 -3.07 9.31
C GLU A 62 -21.36 -1.59 9.64
N PHE A 63 -20.88 -0.76 8.71
CA PHE A 63 -20.90 0.69 8.87
C PHE A 63 -22.10 1.27 8.12
N SER A 64 -22.67 2.35 8.68
CA SER A 64 -23.85 2.99 8.11
C SER A 64 -23.56 3.82 6.85
N GLU A 65 -22.29 4.12 6.58
CA GLU A 65 -21.86 4.97 5.46
C GLU A 65 -20.46 4.62 4.98
N ASN A 66 -20.10 5.04 3.77
CA ASN A 66 -18.78 4.86 3.20
C ASN A 66 -17.79 5.90 3.76
N LEU A 67 -16.94 5.47 4.67
CA LEU A 67 -15.87 6.27 5.30
C LEU A 67 -14.61 6.39 4.43
N GLY A 68 -14.62 5.88 3.19
CA GLY A 68 -13.43 5.76 2.35
C GLY A 68 -12.49 4.65 2.83
N PHE A 69 -11.35 4.51 2.14
CA PHE A 69 -10.39 3.45 2.44
C PHE A 69 -9.75 3.62 3.83
N ALA A 70 -9.14 4.78 4.06
CA ALA A 70 -8.44 5.05 5.31
C ALA A 70 -9.39 5.09 6.53
N GLY A 71 -10.51 5.79 6.41
CA GLY A 71 -11.51 5.88 7.49
C GLY A 71 -12.12 4.53 7.84
N GLY A 72 -12.44 3.71 6.83
CA GLY A 72 -13.01 2.38 7.02
C GLY A 72 -12.05 1.45 7.76
N TYR A 73 -10.77 1.39 7.36
CA TYR A 73 -9.78 0.59 8.08
C TYR A 73 -9.50 1.12 9.48
N ASN A 74 -9.34 2.42 9.66
CA ASN A 74 -9.12 3.00 10.99
C ASN A 74 -10.24 2.61 11.95
N ARG A 75 -11.48 2.72 11.52
CA ARG A 75 -12.65 2.34 12.32
C ARG A 75 -12.68 0.84 12.60
N ALA A 76 -12.49 -0.01 11.59
CA ALA A 76 -12.50 -1.46 11.75
C ALA A 76 -11.42 -1.92 12.73
N ILE A 77 -10.21 -1.36 12.66
CA ILE A 77 -9.10 -1.68 13.56
C ILE A 77 -9.44 -1.29 15.00
N ALA A 78 -9.95 -0.08 15.21
CA ALA A 78 -10.33 0.41 16.54
C ALA A 78 -11.44 -0.43 17.20
N GLU A 79 -12.39 -0.95 16.41
CA GLU A 79 -13.48 -1.79 16.92
C GLU A 79 -13.07 -3.23 17.22
N THR A 80 -11.94 -3.72 16.70
CA THR A 80 -11.57 -5.14 16.80
C THR A 80 -10.55 -5.47 17.90
N GLY A 81 -9.56 -4.61 18.13
CA GLY A 81 -8.57 -4.71 19.21
C GLY A 81 -7.73 -6.00 19.21
N TYR A 82 -7.25 -6.47 18.05
CA TYR A 82 -6.32 -7.59 17.93
C TYR A 82 -4.86 -7.11 18.10
N GLN A 83 -3.97 -8.03 18.45
CA GLN A 83 -2.54 -7.73 18.57
C GLN A 83 -1.92 -7.35 17.22
N TYR A 84 -2.33 -8.07 16.18
CA TYR A 84 -1.95 -7.79 14.79
C TYR A 84 -3.18 -7.63 13.93
N THR A 85 -3.09 -6.75 12.94
CA THR A 85 -4.12 -6.58 11.94
C THR A 85 -3.52 -6.69 10.54
N VAL A 86 -4.16 -7.43 9.67
CA VAL A 86 -3.87 -7.42 8.23
C VAL A 86 -4.94 -6.61 7.53
N LEU A 87 -4.53 -5.51 6.90
CA LEU A 87 -5.35 -4.82 5.93
C LEU A 87 -5.25 -5.62 4.63
N LEU A 88 -6.37 -6.14 4.14
CA LEU A 88 -6.43 -7.00 2.95
C LEU A 88 -7.47 -6.47 1.96
N ASN A 89 -7.07 -6.26 0.72
CA ASN A 89 -8.01 -5.87 -0.33
C ASN A 89 -8.97 -7.00 -0.68
N SER A 90 -10.19 -6.64 -1.08
CA SER A 90 -11.24 -7.59 -1.46
C SER A 90 -10.97 -8.35 -2.78
N ASP A 91 -9.94 -7.96 -3.55
CA ASP A 91 -9.51 -8.57 -4.80
C ASP A 91 -8.17 -9.33 -4.68
N VAL A 92 -7.86 -9.80 -3.46
CA VAL A 92 -6.70 -10.64 -3.15
C VAL A 92 -7.12 -12.09 -2.99
N ALA A 93 -6.35 -13.01 -3.59
CA ALA A 93 -6.47 -14.44 -3.43
C ALA A 93 -5.24 -15.06 -2.77
N ALA A 94 -5.42 -16.18 -2.06
CA ALA A 94 -4.35 -17.01 -1.55
C ALA A 94 -4.40 -18.42 -2.21
N LYS A 95 -3.24 -19.08 -2.32
CA LYS A 95 -3.14 -20.46 -2.84
C LYS A 95 -2.52 -21.43 -1.83
N SER A 96 -1.99 -20.93 -0.73
CA SER A 96 -1.38 -21.67 0.37
C SER A 96 -1.47 -20.83 1.65
N ASP A 97 -0.98 -21.37 2.76
CA ASP A 97 -0.83 -20.59 3.99
C ASP A 97 0.14 -19.42 3.78
N TRP A 98 -0.44 -18.26 3.71
CA TRP A 98 0.26 -16.99 3.47
C TRP A 98 0.49 -16.19 4.76
N LEU A 99 -0.29 -16.49 5.81
CA LEU A 99 -0.33 -15.69 7.03
C LEU A 99 0.67 -16.16 8.09
N THR A 100 0.84 -17.47 8.27
CA THR A 100 1.75 -18.02 9.29
C THR A 100 3.18 -17.49 9.17
N PRO A 101 3.78 -17.39 7.96
CA PRO A 101 5.13 -16.81 7.85
C PRO A 101 5.20 -15.35 8.31
N LEU A 102 4.18 -14.54 7.98
CA LEU A 102 4.09 -13.13 8.42
C LEU A 102 3.96 -13.05 9.94
N TYR A 103 3.04 -13.80 10.52
CA TYR A 103 2.79 -13.82 11.96
C TYR A 103 4.04 -14.23 12.74
N ARG A 104 4.68 -15.34 12.35
CA ARG A 104 5.93 -15.80 12.99
C ARG A 104 7.04 -14.77 12.87
N PHE A 105 7.16 -14.13 11.72
CA PHE A 105 8.14 -13.07 11.53
C PHE A 105 7.88 -11.88 12.47
N MET A 106 6.65 -11.41 12.58
CA MET A 106 6.27 -10.30 13.46
C MET A 106 6.48 -10.64 14.94
N GLU A 107 6.18 -11.87 15.38
CA GLU A 107 6.45 -12.33 16.74
C GLU A 107 7.95 -12.35 17.07
N SER A 108 8.77 -12.81 16.12
CA SER A 108 10.22 -12.92 16.32
C SER A 108 10.96 -11.59 16.17
N ASN A 109 10.28 -10.53 15.69
CA ASN A 109 10.90 -9.23 15.39
C ASN A 109 10.13 -8.07 16.02
N PRO A 110 10.33 -7.77 17.31
CA PRO A 110 9.58 -6.69 17.99
C PRO A 110 9.75 -5.30 17.36
N GLN A 111 10.85 -5.06 16.64
CA GLN A 111 11.07 -3.80 15.92
C GLN A 111 10.29 -3.71 14.60
N ALA A 112 9.69 -4.80 14.12
CA ALA A 112 8.85 -4.77 12.94
C ALA A 112 7.50 -4.10 13.28
N GLY A 113 7.27 -2.92 12.71
CA GLY A 113 5.98 -2.21 12.80
C GLY A 113 4.96 -2.76 11.81
N ALA A 114 5.44 -3.15 10.62
CA ALA A 114 4.61 -3.73 9.58
C ALA A 114 5.40 -4.67 8.66
N CYS A 115 4.68 -5.59 8.01
CA CYS A 115 5.24 -6.40 6.93
C CYS A 115 4.18 -6.70 5.86
N GLN A 116 4.65 -7.18 4.70
CA GLN A 116 3.82 -7.67 3.61
C GLN A 116 4.30 -9.03 3.10
N PRO A 117 3.44 -9.87 2.52
CA PRO A 117 3.86 -11.01 1.72
C PRO A 117 4.39 -10.53 0.36
N LYS A 118 4.93 -11.43 -0.43
CA LYS A 118 5.14 -11.23 -1.86
C LYS A 118 3.78 -11.14 -2.57
N LEU A 119 3.58 -10.11 -3.39
CA LEU A 119 2.39 -9.94 -4.21
C LEU A 119 2.69 -10.34 -5.65
N LEU A 120 1.92 -11.31 -6.15
CA LEU A 120 1.93 -11.76 -7.53
C LEU A 120 0.66 -11.29 -8.23
N SER A 121 0.73 -11.14 -9.54
CA SER A 121 -0.43 -10.79 -10.35
C SER A 121 -1.43 -11.94 -10.37
N TYR A 122 -2.71 -11.66 -10.10
CA TYR A 122 -3.76 -12.67 -10.22
C TYR A 122 -3.99 -13.06 -11.69
N ALA A 123 -3.88 -12.10 -12.61
CA ALA A 123 -4.06 -12.32 -14.05
C ALA A 123 -2.88 -13.08 -14.69
N ASP A 124 -1.64 -12.87 -14.20
CA ASP A 124 -0.44 -13.58 -14.66
C ASP A 124 0.42 -13.95 -13.44
N PRO A 125 0.15 -15.11 -12.82
CA PRO A 125 0.83 -15.54 -11.59
C PRO A 125 2.36 -15.74 -11.72
N SER A 126 2.90 -15.68 -12.93
CA SER A 126 4.36 -15.72 -13.15
C SER A 126 5.02 -14.37 -12.93
N LYS A 127 4.26 -13.28 -12.75
CA LYS A 127 4.75 -11.93 -12.59
C LYS A 127 4.44 -11.35 -11.23
N PHE A 128 5.30 -10.43 -10.79
CA PHE A 128 5.00 -9.61 -9.63
C PHE A 128 3.78 -8.72 -9.90
N GLU A 129 3.09 -8.36 -8.83
CA GLU A 129 2.00 -7.38 -8.91
C GLU A 129 2.58 -5.95 -8.95
N TYR A 130 1.87 -5.06 -9.67
CA TYR A 130 2.35 -3.70 -9.93
C TYR A 130 2.49 -2.83 -8.66
N ALA A 131 1.56 -2.94 -7.72
CA ALA A 131 1.43 -2.04 -6.58
C ALA A 131 1.95 -2.64 -5.26
N GLY A 132 3.05 -3.38 -5.27
CA GLY A 132 3.59 -3.94 -4.03
C GLY A 132 4.75 -4.90 -4.25
N GLY A 133 4.68 -5.76 -5.26
CA GLY A 133 5.72 -6.71 -5.60
C GLY A 133 6.25 -7.48 -4.38
N ALA A 134 7.56 -7.49 -4.18
CA ALA A 134 8.22 -8.12 -3.05
C ALA A 134 8.86 -7.08 -2.09
N GLY A 135 8.13 -5.99 -1.79
CA GLY A 135 8.55 -4.91 -0.92
C GLY A 135 8.76 -3.58 -1.64
N GLY A 136 8.36 -2.50 -1.00
CA GLY A 136 8.36 -1.16 -1.56
C GLY A 136 9.52 -0.29 -1.09
N TYR A 137 9.99 0.58 -1.96
CA TYR A 137 11.07 1.55 -1.72
C TYR A 137 10.68 2.92 -2.24
N ILE A 138 11.36 3.96 -1.75
CA ILE A 138 11.18 5.33 -2.18
C ILE A 138 12.52 5.85 -2.69
N ASP A 139 12.52 6.45 -3.88
CA ASP A 139 13.72 7.04 -4.46
C ASP A 139 14.07 8.41 -3.85
N ARG A 140 15.21 8.98 -4.25
CA ARG A 140 15.66 10.30 -3.77
C ARG A 140 14.70 11.46 -4.05
N HIS A 141 13.77 11.31 -4.97
CA HIS A 141 12.77 12.31 -5.36
C HIS A 141 11.37 12.02 -4.82
N GLY A 142 11.22 10.93 -4.05
CA GLY A 142 9.95 10.51 -3.47
C GLY A 142 9.08 9.65 -4.38
N TYR A 143 9.63 9.09 -5.47
CA TYR A 143 8.90 8.15 -6.31
C TYR A 143 8.90 6.75 -5.69
N PRO A 144 7.73 6.11 -5.48
CA PRO A 144 7.68 4.74 -5.01
C PRO A 144 7.99 3.74 -6.14
N TYR A 145 8.77 2.73 -5.80
CA TYR A 145 9.07 1.58 -6.65
C TYR A 145 9.14 0.32 -5.79
N CYS A 146 9.17 -0.86 -6.42
CA CYS A 146 9.13 -2.13 -5.68
C CYS A 146 10.21 -3.08 -6.17
N ARG A 147 10.60 -4.02 -5.32
CA ARG A 147 11.25 -5.25 -5.79
C ARG A 147 10.26 -5.98 -6.68
N GLY A 148 10.68 -6.23 -7.93
CA GLY A 148 9.81 -6.79 -8.97
C GLY A 148 9.14 -5.76 -9.88
N ARG A 149 9.26 -4.43 -9.62
CA ARG A 149 8.67 -3.41 -10.50
C ARG A 149 9.36 -2.06 -10.41
N ILE A 150 9.76 -1.50 -11.56
CA ILE A 150 10.20 -0.11 -11.71
C ILE A 150 9.35 0.54 -12.80
N PHE A 151 8.59 1.59 -12.45
CA PHE A 151 7.61 2.24 -13.35
C PHE A 151 6.70 1.21 -14.04
N GLY A 152 6.66 1.18 -15.36
CA GLY A 152 5.86 0.24 -16.15
C GLY A 152 6.49 -1.14 -16.38
N SER A 153 7.73 -1.36 -15.94
CA SER A 153 8.41 -2.64 -16.10
C SER A 153 8.18 -3.53 -14.88
N VAL A 154 7.49 -4.64 -15.09
CA VAL A 154 7.19 -5.68 -14.09
C VAL A 154 8.05 -6.90 -14.39
N GLU A 155 8.71 -7.43 -13.37
CA GLU A 155 9.57 -8.61 -13.48
C GLU A 155 8.77 -9.90 -13.37
N THR A 156 9.32 -10.97 -13.99
CA THR A 156 8.85 -12.34 -13.76
C THR A 156 9.38 -12.83 -12.40
N ASP A 157 8.53 -13.46 -11.61
CA ASP A 157 8.96 -14.15 -10.38
C ASP A 157 9.66 -15.47 -10.71
N ARG A 158 10.90 -15.58 -10.27
CA ARG A 158 11.76 -16.77 -10.41
C ARG A 158 12.30 -17.21 -9.04
N GLY A 159 11.68 -16.77 -7.96
CA GLY A 159 12.18 -16.95 -6.60
C GLY A 159 13.28 -15.97 -6.20
N GLN A 160 13.64 -15.00 -7.04
CA GLN A 160 14.74 -14.05 -6.77
C GLN A 160 14.49 -13.13 -5.58
N TYR A 161 13.25 -13.07 -5.07
CA TYR A 161 12.84 -12.24 -3.94
C TYR A 161 12.05 -13.04 -2.89
N ASP A 162 12.43 -14.30 -2.66
CA ASP A 162 11.83 -15.17 -1.63
C ASP A 162 12.41 -14.93 -0.23
N ASP A 163 13.45 -14.11 -0.13
CA ASP A 163 14.07 -13.69 1.13
C ASP A 163 13.21 -12.67 1.88
N THR A 164 13.46 -12.56 3.18
CA THR A 164 12.89 -11.50 4.01
C THR A 164 13.85 -10.31 4.04
N VAL A 165 13.34 -9.13 3.68
CA VAL A 165 14.16 -7.90 3.62
C VAL A 165 13.46 -6.71 4.25
N GLU A 166 14.26 -5.76 4.75
CA GLU A 166 13.78 -4.45 5.15
C GLU A 166 13.35 -3.65 3.90
N ALA A 167 12.23 -2.94 4.01
CA ALA A 167 11.63 -2.13 2.96
C ALA A 167 11.31 -0.72 3.49
N ASP A 168 11.01 0.22 2.60
CA ASP A 168 10.51 1.54 3.02
C ASP A 168 9.02 1.52 3.32
N TRP A 169 8.28 0.72 2.56
CA TRP A 169 6.84 0.58 2.72
C TRP A 169 6.35 -0.81 2.32
N ALA A 170 5.21 -1.17 2.86
CA ALA A 170 4.45 -2.37 2.56
C ALA A 170 3.09 -1.97 1.97
N THR A 171 2.60 -2.74 1.00
CA THR A 171 1.40 -2.41 0.23
C THR A 171 0.12 -2.57 1.02
N GLY A 172 -0.82 -1.64 0.88
CA GLY A 172 -2.16 -1.72 1.47
C GLY A 172 -3.01 -2.88 0.95
N ALA A 173 -2.59 -3.55 -0.14
CA ALA A 173 -3.30 -4.72 -0.66
C ALA A 173 -3.19 -5.94 0.28
N ALA A 174 -2.07 -6.07 1.04
CA ALA A 174 -1.87 -7.11 2.06
C ALA A 174 -0.84 -6.63 3.10
N LEU A 175 -1.25 -5.70 3.94
CA LEU A 175 -0.41 -5.03 4.94
C LEU A 175 -0.68 -5.61 6.33
N MET A 176 0.26 -6.37 6.88
CA MET A 176 0.20 -6.77 8.29
C MET A 176 0.89 -5.73 9.16
N VAL A 177 0.19 -5.25 10.17
CA VAL A 177 0.68 -4.25 11.13
C VAL A 177 0.62 -4.78 12.55
N ARG A 178 1.54 -4.34 13.39
CA ARG A 178 1.39 -4.38 14.84
C ARG A 178 0.37 -3.31 15.21
N THR A 179 -0.80 -3.69 15.73
CA THR A 179 -1.93 -2.77 15.93
C THR A 179 -1.55 -1.59 16.84
N GLU A 180 -0.83 -1.84 17.92
CA GLU A 180 -0.30 -0.80 18.82
C GLU A 180 0.56 0.24 18.07
N VAL A 181 1.41 -0.22 17.13
CA VAL A 181 2.27 0.68 16.32
C VAL A 181 1.44 1.46 15.32
N TYR A 182 0.45 0.80 14.70
CA TYR A 182 -0.49 1.45 13.79
C TYR A 182 -1.21 2.62 14.48
N GLU A 183 -1.77 2.38 15.67
CA GLU A 183 -2.47 3.39 16.46
C GLU A 183 -1.55 4.50 16.93
N ARG A 184 -0.38 4.15 17.48
CA ARG A 184 0.65 5.10 17.91
C ARG A 184 1.11 6.03 16.79
N CYS A 185 1.16 5.52 15.56
CA CYS A 185 1.52 6.31 14.38
C CYS A 185 0.34 7.05 13.76
N GLY A 186 -0.85 7.02 14.37
CA GLY A 186 -2.05 7.75 13.95
C GLY A 186 -2.84 7.10 12.82
N GLY A 187 -2.63 5.80 12.55
CA GLY A 187 -3.36 5.06 11.52
C GLY A 187 -3.16 5.58 10.10
N LEU A 188 -4.06 5.22 9.20
CA LEU A 188 -4.10 5.77 7.84
C LEU A 188 -4.64 7.21 7.87
N ASP A 189 -4.03 8.10 7.10
CA ASP A 189 -4.51 9.48 7.01
C ASP A 189 -5.66 9.59 6.00
N ALA A 190 -6.87 9.87 6.48
CA ALA A 190 -8.06 10.00 5.66
C ALA A 190 -7.97 11.12 4.59
N GLY A 191 -7.09 12.10 4.77
CA GLY A 191 -6.83 13.16 3.79
C GLY A 191 -6.29 12.64 2.45
N PHE A 192 -5.69 11.44 2.44
CA PHE A 192 -5.24 10.81 1.20
C PHE A 192 -6.40 10.28 0.35
N PHE A 193 -7.51 9.91 0.95
CA PHE A 193 -8.67 9.27 0.33
C PHE A 193 -8.37 7.88 -0.25
N ALA A 194 -7.41 7.74 -1.16
CA ALA A 194 -6.88 6.51 -1.73
C ALA A 194 -5.51 6.77 -2.38
N HIS A 195 -4.64 5.76 -2.39
CA HIS A 195 -3.25 5.76 -2.86
C HIS A 195 -2.28 6.58 -2.00
N MET A 196 -1.14 6.00 -1.67
CA MET A 196 -0.04 6.54 -0.86
C MET A 196 -0.31 6.62 0.66
N GLU A 197 -1.53 6.36 1.15
CA GLU A 197 -1.85 6.38 2.58
C GLU A 197 -1.06 5.33 3.37
N GLU A 198 -0.86 4.15 2.79
CA GLU A 198 -0.06 3.09 3.36
C GLU A 198 1.44 3.42 3.33
N ILE A 199 1.90 4.09 2.28
CA ILE A 199 3.30 4.54 2.16
C ILE A 199 3.58 5.63 3.19
N ASP A 200 2.66 6.58 3.36
CA ASP A 200 2.74 7.62 4.39
C ASP A 200 2.76 7.01 5.80
N LEU A 201 1.90 6.02 6.07
CA LEU A 201 1.87 5.31 7.35
C LEU A 201 3.21 4.60 7.62
N CYS A 202 3.72 3.84 6.65
CA CYS A 202 5.01 3.15 6.77
C CYS A 202 6.16 4.14 7.01
N TRP A 203 6.14 5.30 6.36
CA TRP A 203 7.12 6.35 6.60
C TRP A 203 7.03 6.88 8.03
N ARG A 204 5.82 7.15 8.55
CA ARG A 204 5.61 7.56 9.94
C ARG A 204 6.06 6.49 10.94
N MET A 205 5.79 5.20 10.69
CA MET A 205 6.29 4.10 11.52
C MET A 205 7.83 4.10 11.59
N ARG A 206 8.50 4.34 10.45
CA ARG A 206 9.97 4.44 10.41
C ARG A 206 10.49 5.66 11.17
N LEU A 207 9.80 6.79 11.11
CA LEU A 207 10.13 7.96 11.94
C LEU A 207 9.95 7.69 13.45
N CYS A 208 9.07 6.76 13.82
CA CYS A 208 8.91 6.28 15.20
C CYS A 208 9.95 5.23 15.61
N GLY A 209 10.90 4.87 14.74
CA GLY A 209 11.95 3.88 15.02
C GLY A 209 11.57 2.43 14.71
N PHE A 210 10.40 2.19 14.10
CA PHE A 210 10.02 0.85 13.65
C PHE A 210 10.51 0.57 12.23
N LYS A 211 10.60 -0.71 11.89
CA LYS A 211 11.04 -1.18 10.59
C LYS A 211 9.87 -1.80 9.82
N ILE A 212 9.95 -1.74 8.51
CA ILE A 212 8.98 -2.33 7.58
C ILE A 212 9.68 -3.46 6.82
N TYR A 213 8.96 -4.56 6.56
CA TYR A 213 9.56 -5.72 5.92
C TYR A 213 8.70 -6.29 4.79
N ALA A 214 9.37 -6.92 3.84
CA ALA A 214 8.75 -7.85 2.91
C ALA A 214 9.21 -9.28 3.28
N VAL A 215 8.25 -10.19 3.45
CA VAL A 215 8.45 -11.60 3.82
C VAL A 215 8.20 -12.44 2.58
N GLY A 216 9.25 -12.66 1.79
CA GLY A 216 9.13 -13.20 0.43
C GLY A 216 8.72 -14.67 0.33
N ASN A 217 8.86 -15.46 1.41
CA ASN A 217 8.41 -16.86 1.47
C ASN A 217 6.89 -17.00 1.71
N ALA A 218 6.17 -15.89 1.90
CA ALA A 218 4.72 -15.82 1.89
C ALA A 218 4.26 -15.14 0.58
N ALA A 219 3.20 -15.62 -0.06
CA ALA A 219 2.71 -15.03 -1.30
C ALA A 219 1.18 -14.96 -1.36
N VAL A 220 0.68 -13.86 -1.92
CA VAL A 220 -0.73 -13.68 -2.28
C VAL A 220 -0.84 -13.17 -3.72
N TYR A 221 -2.01 -13.29 -4.31
CA TYR A 221 -2.31 -12.93 -5.69
C TYR A 221 -3.32 -11.79 -5.71
N HIS A 222 -2.96 -10.67 -6.30
CA HIS A 222 -3.79 -9.47 -6.34
C HIS A 222 -4.23 -9.18 -7.79
N LEU A 223 -5.52 -8.92 -7.98
CA LEU A 223 -6.07 -8.59 -9.29
C LEU A 223 -5.56 -7.22 -9.74
N GLY A 224 -5.56 -6.26 -8.82
CA GLY A 224 -5.12 -4.90 -9.08
C GLY A 224 -6.01 -4.13 -10.06
N GLY A 225 -6.14 -2.81 -9.86
CA GLY A 225 -6.91 -1.96 -10.78
C GLY A 225 -8.43 -2.14 -10.71
N GLY A 226 -8.94 -2.97 -9.81
CA GLY A 226 -10.38 -3.24 -9.69
C GLY A 226 -11.22 -2.00 -9.35
N SER A 227 -10.66 -1.03 -8.65
CA SER A 227 -11.36 0.20 -8.27
C SER A 227 -11.12 1.37 -9.24
N LEU A 228 -9.91 1.52 -9.80
CA LEU A 228 -9.56 2.62 -10.72
C LEU A 228 -8.55 2.15 -11.79
N PRO A 229 -8.91 2.10 -13.08
CA PRO A 229 -7.99 1.81 -14.18
C PRO A 229 -6.77 2.75 -14.20
N ALA A 230 -5.63 2.28 -14.72
CA ALA A 230 -4.40 3.05 -14.77
C ALA A 230 -4.51 4.37 -15.56
N SER A 231 -5.37 4.40 -16.58
CA SER A 231 -5.64 5.59 -17.42
C SER A 231 -6.61 6.60 -16.81
N ASN A 232 -7.19 6.33 -15.64
CA ASN A 232 -8.20 7.20 -15.03
C ASN A 232 -7.58 8.50 -14.50
N PRO A 233 -8.01 9.69 -14.94
CA PRO A 233 -7.45 10.97 -14.49
C PRO A 233 -7.58 11.21 -12.99
N ARG A 234 -8.58 10.62 -12.33
CA ARG A 234 -8.71 10.66 -10.86
C ARG A 234 -7.57 9.93 -10.18
N LYS A 235 -7.14 8.78 -10.73
CA LYS A 235 -5.98 8.03 -10.22
C LYS A 235 -4.69 8.84 -10.39
N THR A 236 -4.50 9.46 -11.55
CA THR A 236 -3.37 10.36 -11.79
C THR A 236 -3.37 11.52 -10.78
N TYR A 237 -4.51 12.20 -10.63
CA TYR A 237 -4.65 13.28 -9.64
C TYR A 237 -4.27 12.83 -8.23
N LEU A 238 -4.82 11.71 -7.74
CA LEU A 238 -4.54 11.21 -6.40
C LEU A 238 -3.06 10.84 -6.22
N ASN A 239 -2.46 10.16 -7.20
CA ASN A 239 -1.05 9.79 -7.13
C ASN A 239 -0.12 11.01 -7.04
N PHE A 240 -0.33 12.03 -7.84
CA PHE A 240 0.49 13.26 -7.80
C PHE A 240 0.23 14.07 -6.53
N ARG A 241 -1.05 14.31 -6.17
CA ARG A 241 -1.44 15.07 -4.99
C ARG A 241 -0.90 14.41 -3.71
N ASN A 242 -1.15 13.13 -3.57
CA ASN A 242 -0.82 12.40 -2.35
C ASN A 242 0.69 12.21 -2.19
N ASN A 243 1.42 12.02 -3.28
CA ASN A 243 2.87 11.95 -3.20
C ASN A 243 3.48 13.30 -2.74
N LEU A 244 2.98 14.42 -3.25
CA LEU A 244 3.41 15.75 -2.80
C LEU A 244 3.02 16.00 -1.34
N LEU A 245 1.83 15.57 -0.92
CA LEU A 245 1.39 15.66 0.47
C LEU A 245 2.27 14.82 1.39
N MET A 246 2.55 13.58 1.02
CA MET A 246 3.43 12.67 1.76
C MET A 246 4.84 13.28 1.96
N LEU A 247 5.43 13.84 0.90
CA LEU A 247 6.72 14.53 0.99
C LEU A 247 6.65 15.77 1.90
N ARG A 248 5.58 16.54 1.80
CA ARG A 248 5.38 17.72 2.63
C ARG A 248 5.24 17.39 4.12
N LYS A 249 4.56 16.29 4.44
CA LYS A 249 4.38 15.79 5.82
C LYS A 249 5.66 15.25 6.42
N ASN A 250 6.34 14.38 5.70
CA ASN A 250 7.37 13.50 6.28
C ASN A 250 8.80 13.96 6.07
N LEU A 251 9.07 14.89 5.13
CA LEU A 251 10.41 15.44 4.97
C LEU A 251 10.73 16.46 6.07
N PRO A 252 12.01 16.53 6.52
CA PRO A 252 12.45 17.54 7.48
C PRO A 252 12.25 18.94 6.91
N ALA A 253 11.95 19.92 7.78
CA ALA A 253 11.74 21.31 7.38
C ALA A 253 12.91 21.87 6.56
N LYS A 254 14.15 21.51 6.98
CA LYS A 254 15.38 21.84 6.25
C LYS A 254 15.45 21.03 4.96
N GLY A 255 15.43 21.69 3.83
CA GLY A 255 15.51 21.07 2.49
C GLY A 255 14.18 20.68 1.87
N ARG A 256 13.07 20.62 2.63
CA ARG A 256 11.73 20.25 2.12
C ARG A 256 11.27 21.12 0.96
N ARG A 257 11.46 22.43 1.05
CA ARG A 257 11.11 23.37 -0.04
C ARG A 257 11.87 23.06 -1.33
N LYS A 258 13.19 22.76 -1.21
CA LYS A 258 14.02 22.37 -2.36
C LYS A 258 13.55 21.05 -2.96
N ALA A 259 13.28 20.04 -2.13
CA ALA A 259 12.79 18.73 -2.59
C ALA A 259 11.44 18.85 -3.34
N LEU A 260 10.49 19.61 -2.79
CA LEU A 260 9.20 19.87 -3.43
C LEU A 260 9.34 20.68 -4.73
N PHE A 261 10.28 21.62 -4.78
CA PHE A 261 10.56 22.37 -6.02
C PHE A 261 11.11 21.46 -7.11
N VAL A 262 12.13 20.63 -6.80
CA VAL A 262 12.68 19.64 -7.74
C VAL A 262 11.58 18.67 -8.21
N ARG A 263 10.76 18.19 -7.27
CA ARG A 263 9.65 17.31 -7.62
C ARG A 263 8.66 17.95 -8.58
N ARG A 264 8.33 19.22 -8.41
CA ARG A 264 7.46 19.95 -9.35
C ARG A 264 8.05 20.07 -10.74
N LEU A 265 9.37 20.29 -10.86
CA LEU A 265 10.05 20.28 -12.17
C LEU A 265 9.96 18.92 -12.84
N LEU A 266 10.18 17.83 -12.10
CA LEU A 266 10.05 16.46 -12.63
C LEU A 266 8.62 16.14 -13.03
N ASP A 267 7.63 16.55 -12.25
CA ASP A 267 6.21 16.36 -12.58
C ASP A 267 5.77 17.18 -13.79
N THR A 268 6.44 18.31 -14.10
CA THR A 268 6.22 19.08 -15.34
C THR A 268 6.60 18.25 -16.57
N VAL A 269 7.63 17.37 -16.47
CA VAL A 269 7.98 16.44 -17.56
C VAL A 269 6.85 15.43 -17.80
N ALA A 270 6.26 14.88 -16.72
CA ALA A 270 5.11 13.99 -16.85
C ALA A 270 3.90 14.71 -17.45
N TRP A 271 3.63 15.94 -17.04
CA TRP A 271 2.60 16.80 -17.61
C TRP A 271 2.81 17.02 -19.11
N ALA A 272 4.03 17.39 -19.52
CA ALA A 272 4.38 17.61 -20.92
C ALA A 272 4.18 16.34 -21.76
N LYS A 273 4.50 15.16 -21.21
CA LYS A 273 4.27 13.86 -21.85
C LYS A 273 2.76 13.63 -22.10
N PHE A 274 1.88 13.92 -21.13
CA PHE A 274 0.43 13.82 -21.31
C PHE A 274 -0.06 14.81 -22.39
N MET A 275 0.45 16.05 -22.38
CA MET A 275 0.12 17.05 -23.41
C MET A 275 0.52 16.60 -24.81
N ALA A 276 1.75 16.07 -24.96
CA ALA A 276 2.27 15.55 -26.24
C ALA A 276 1.46 14.33 -26.75
N GLY A 277 0.91 13.53 -25.82
CA GLY A 277 0.01 12.42 -26.13
C GLY A 277 -1.46 12.79 -26.29
N ALA A 278 -1.79 14.10 -26.33
CA ALA A 278 -3.16 14.63 -26.35
C ALA A 278 -4.08 14.13 -25.22
N ASP A 279 -3.49 13.69 -24.10
CA ASP A 279 -4.22 13.28 -22.89
C ASP A 279 -4.40 14.48 -21.94
N PHE A 280 -5.25 15.40 -22.36
CA PHE A 280 -5.52 16.65 -21.64
C PHE A 280 -6.17 16.42 -20.27
N ALA A 281 -6.90 15.32 -20.10
CA ALA A 281 -7.55 14.97 -18.84
C ALA A 281 -6.51 14.62 -17.75
N ASN A 282 -5.50 13.78 -18.07
CA ASN A 282 -4.41 13.47 -17.17
C ASN A 282 -3.46 14.66 -16.96
N ALA A 283 -3.19 15.46 -18.02
CA ALA A 283 -2.42 16.70 -17.88
C ALA A 283 -3.10 17.68 -16.89
N GLY A 284 -4.41 17.90 -17.02
CA GLY A 284 -5.21 18.71 -16.10
C GLY A 284 -5.22 18.14 -14.68
N ALA A 285 -5.20 16.81 -14.51
CA ALA A 285 -5.12 16.14 -13.22
C ALA A 285 -3.81 16.46 -12.48
N VAL A 286 -2.66 16.48 -13.20
CA VAL A 286 -1.36 16.87 -12.61
C VAL A 286 -1.40 18.31 -12.10
N LEU A 287 -1.94 19.25 -12.89
CA LEU A 287 -2.01 20.66 -12.48
C LEU A 287 -2.91 20.84 -11.26
N ARG A 288 -4.09 20.22 -11.23
CA ARG A 288 -4.97 20.24 -10.05
C ARG A 288 -4.29 19.68 -8.82
N ALA A 289 -3.59 18.55 -8.95
CA ALA A 289 -2.83 17.94 -7.85
C ALA A 289 -1.80 18.91 -7.24
N HIS A 290 -1.07 19.65 -8.08
CA HIS A 290 -0.10 20.65 -7.64
C HIS A 290 -0.72 21.90 -6.98
N ASN A 291 -1.96 22.20 -7.26
CA ASN A 291 -2.67 23.29 -6.58
C ASN A 291 -3.25 22.81 -5.24
N ASP A 292 -3.95 21.68 -5.26
CA ASP A 292 -4.75 21.26 -4.12
C ASP A 292 -3.92 20.78 -2.92
N TYR A 293 -2.76 20.09 -3.13
CA TYR A 293 -1.96 19.61 -2.01
C TYR A 293 -1.48 20.73 -1.07
N ARG A 294 -1.43 22.00 -1.55
CA ARG A 294 -0.96 23.15 -0.77
C ARG A 294 -1.94 23.59 0.31
N SER A 295 -3.24 23.41 0.06
CA SER A 295 -4.31 23.75 1.00
C SER A 295 -4.60 22.64 2.01
N MET A 296 -4.06 21.41 1.78
CA MET A 296 -4.28 20.29 2.69
C MET A 296 -3.47 20.45 3.98
N ALA A 297 -4.01 19.94 5.09
CA ALA A 297 -3.25 19.80 6.32
C ALA A 297 -2.04 18.89 6.08
N ALA A 298 -0.88 19.31 6.59
CA ALA A 298 0.37 18.57 6.41
C ALA A 298 1.09 18.38 7.75
N ASP A 299 0.35 18.44 8.84
CA ASP A 299 0.88 18.23 10.17
C ASP A 299 0.97 16.73 10.41
N GLY A 300 2.21 16.23 10.46
CA GLY A 300 2.49 14.85 10.81
C GLY A 300 2.79 14.76 12.31
N PRO A 301 2.44 13.64 12.98
CA PRO A 301 2.72 13.46 14.39
C PRO A 301 4.22 13.40 14.72
N PHE A 302 5.07 13.26 13.70
CA PHE A 302 6.51 13.10 13.87
C PHE A 302 7.29 14.00 12.89
N ALA A 303 8.22 14.77 13.42
CA ALA A 303 9.11 15.60 12.61
C ALA A 303 10.40 14.83 12.28
N ALA A 304 10.68 14.63 11.00
CA ALA A 304 11.98 14.12 10.57
C ALA A 304 13.08 15.13 10.87
N THR A 305 14.17 14.68 11.47
CA THR A 305 15.38 15.46 11.72
C THR A 305 16.38 15.35 10.58
N VAL A 306 16.43 14.19 9.92
CA VAL A 306 17.32 13.88 8.80
C VAL A 306 16.46 13.54 7.57
N ASN A 307 16.96 13.91 6.38
CA ASN A 307 16.28 13.54 5.14
C ASN A 307 16.48 12.04 4.84
N PRO A 308 15.46 11.19 4.97
CA PRO A 308 15.60 9.75 4.76
C PRO A 308 15.74 9.34 3.29
N LEU A 309 15.58 10.30 2.37
CA LEU A 309 15.77 10.09 0.93
C LEU A 309 17.19 10.44 0.46
N ALA A 310 18.05 10.96 1.35
CA ALA A 310 19.43 11.24 1.03
C ALA A 310 20.20 9.94 0.74
N GLY A 311 20.97 9.92 -0.35
CA GLY A 311 21.72 8.72 -0.75
C GLY A 311 20.90 7.62 -1.44
N ARG A 312 19.57 7.81 -1.58
CA ARG A 312 18.72 6.86 -2.32
C ARG A 312 18.99 6.90 -3.82
N PRO A 313 18.73 5.79 -4.53
CA PRO A 313 18.87 5.75 -5.99
C PRO A 313 17.95 6.78 -6.65
N ASP A 314 18.36 7.24 -7.84
CA ASP A 314 17.54 8.01 -8.75
C ASP A 314 16.95 7.04 -9.77
N ILE A 315 15.67 6.66 -9.58
CA ILE A 315 15.03 5.69 -10.47
C ILE A 315 14.66 6.28 -11.84
N LEU A 316 14.50 7.61 -11.94
CA LEU A 316 14.26 8.26 -13.24
C LEU A 316 15.50 8.14 -14.12
N VAL A 317 16.67 8.51 -13.60
CA VAL A 317 17.95 8.36 -14.31
C VAL A 317 18.24 6.89 -14.61
N SER A 318 18.06 6.01 -13.61
CA SER A 318 18.30 4.57 -13.78
C SER A 318 17.42 3.98 -14.87
N TYR A 319 16.14 4.29 -14.88
CA TYR A 319 15.17 3.70 -15.81
C TYR A 319 15.26 4.31 -17.22
N TYR A 320 15.19 5.65 -17.32
CA TYR A 320 15.05 6.33 -18.62
C TYR A 320 16.38 6.60 -19.31
N LEU A 321 17.47 6.86 -18.56
CA LEU A 321 18.77 7.19 -19.16
C LEU A 321 19.73 5.98 -19.19
N ARG A 322 19.68 5.10 -18.16
CA ARG A 322 20.57 3.93 -18.09
C ARG A 322 19.90 2.62 -18.51
N GLY A 323 18.60 2.63 -18.83
CA GLY A 323 17.86 1.46 -19.28
C GLY A 323 17.68 0.36 -18.22
N ILE A 324 17.88 0.67 -16.93
CA ILE A 324 17.73 -0.30 -15.83
C ILE A 324 16.25 -0.48 -15.52
N LYS A 325 15.72 -1.65 -15.83
CA LYS A 325 14.30 -2.00 -15.69
C LYS A 325 14.03 -3.04 -14.60
N GLU A 326 15.08 -3.65 -14.04
CA GLU A 326 15.02 -4.67 -13.00
C GLU A 326 15.55 -4.11 -11.69
N PHE A 327 14.85 -4.38 -10.57
CA PHE A 327 15.23 -3.90 -9.24
C PHE A 327 16.64 -4.39 -8.83
N SER A 328 16.98 -5.65 -9.14
CA SER A 328 18.28 -6.26 -8.80
C SER A 328 19.48 -5.54 -9.39
N ARG A 329 19.27 -4.76 -10.46
CA ARG A 329 20.30 -3.97 -11.15
C ARG A 329 20.42 -2.52 -10.66
N LEU A 330 19.52 -2.11 -9.75
CA LEU A 330 19.62 -0.78 -9.15
C LEU A 330 20.78 -0.73 -8.15
N PRO A 331 21.39 0.46 -7.94
CA PRO A 331 22.26 0.67 -6.79
C PRO A 331 21.48 0.33 -5.51
N LYS A 332 22.12 -0.42 -4.60
CA LYS A 332 21.47 -0.79 -3.33
C LYS A 332 21.07 0.47 -2.57
N PRO A 333 19.83 0.55 -2.05
CA PRO A 333 19.45 1.65 -1.20
C PRO A 333 20.30 1.63 0.07
N LEU A 334 20.78 2.81 0.47
CA LEU A 334 21.39 2.98 1.78
C LEU A 334 20.26 3.09 2.81
N PHE A 335 20.16 2.15 3.74
CA PHE A 335 19.26 2.18 4.88
C PHE A 335 19.90 2.88 6.07
#